data_89760d92b275fcf1186548423a6c9063
#
_entry.id   89760d92b275fcf1186548423a6c9063
#
_cell.length_a   1.000
_cell.length_b   1.000
_cell.length_c   1.000
_cell.angle_alpha   90.00
_cell.angle_beta   90.00
_cell.angle_gamma   90.00
#
_symmetry.space_group_name_H-M   'P 1'
#
loop_
_entity.id
_entity.type
_entity.pdbx_description
1 polymer ?
#
loop_
_entity_poly.entity_id
_entity_poly.type
_entity_poly.pdbx_seq_one_letter_code
_entity_poly.pdbx_strand_id
1 'polypeptide(L)'
;MSEQLAQLGDEQPEAASALKQCIDMLQRQYEIATEVSSGELAKYIGDASGQSGIQAYRSAVGVGPVQLNNVQPPNVIRKIWDMHQELDGHKGMGYIIENFLGISPHPIYGREMHQHEKVTSIYNVLNVIGYKPDSSLNKEHRHIAAISDAAHASVASHAHILLSADTAFVCKVRAIYEFLEIPTKVYLVTFKDGQIWVEE
;
A
#
# COMPACT_ATOMS: atom_id res chain seq x y z
N MET A 1 5.76 10.87 -24.63
CA MET A 1 6.86 11.44 -23.81
C MET A 1 8.09 11.84 -24.65
N SER A 2 8.48 11.08 -25.68
CA SER A 2 9.62 11.44 -26.55
C SER A 2 9.38 12.66 -27.43
N GLU A 3 8.19 12.80 -28.04
CA GLU A 3 7.85 13.96 -28.89
C GLU A 3 7.76 15.28 -28.12
N GLN A 4 7.19 15.25 -26.91
CA GLN A 4 7.11 16.45 -26.06
C GLN A 4 8.48 16.91 -25.54
N LEU A 5 9.41 15.98 -25.27
CA LEU A 5 10.78 16.31 -24.93
C LEU A 5 11.57 16.88 -26.10
N ALA A 6 11.33 16.39 -27.33
CA ALA A 6 11.95 16.92 -28.53
C ALA A 6 11.49 18.36 -28.81
N GLN A 7 10.18 18.62 -28.69
CA GLN A 7 9.61 19.95 -28.87
C GLN A 7 10.12 20.96 -27.82
N LEU A 8 10.25 20.51 -26.56
CA LEU A 8 10.84 21.33 -25.48
C LEU A 8 12.33 21.63 -25.75
N GLY A 9 13.05 20.68 -26.38
CA GLY A 9 14.45 20.82 -26.73
C GLY A 9 14.71 21.91 -27.76
N ASP A 10 13.78 22.10 -28.69
CA ASP A 10 13.88 23.15 -29.70
C ASP A 10 13.55 24.54 -29.14
N GLU A 11 12.61 24.63 -28.20
CA GLU A 11 12.17 25.91 -27.60
C GLU A 11 12.99 26.33 -26.39
N GLN A 12 13.43 25.40 -25.55
CA GLN A 12 14.13 25.66 -24.29
C GLN A 12 15.18 24.56 -24.00
N PRO A 13 16.34 24.60 -24.66
CA PRO A 13 17.35 23.53 -24.59
C PRO A 13 17.91 23.28 -23.18
N GLU A 14 18.04 24.32 -22.34
CA GLU A 14 18.51 24.18 -20.97
C GLU A 14 17.47 23.46 -20.08
N ALA A 15 16.18 23.79 -20.24
CA ALA A 15 15.10 23.14 -19.50
C ALA A 15 14.95 21.68 -19.92
N ALA A 16 15.06 21.38 -21.21
CA ALA A 16 15.02 20.01 -21.72
C ALA A 16 16.19 19.17 -21.20
N SER A 17 17.40 19.75 -21.12
CA SER A 17 18.59 19.10 -20.57
C SER A 17 18.42 18.80 -19.08
N ALA A 18 17.93 19.76 -18.29
CA ALA A 18 17.68 19.58 -16.87
C ALA A 18 16.60 18.51 -16.61
N LEU A 19 15.53 18.53 -17.40
CA LEU A 19 14.46 17.52 -17.29
C LEU A 19 14.97 16.12 -17.65
N LYS A 20 15.79 15.98 -18.68
CA LYS A 20 16.43 14.72 -19.05
C LYS A 20 17.32 14.19 -17.94
N GLN A 21 18.16 15.04 -17.34
CA GLN A 21 19.00 14.65 -16.20
C GLN A 21 18.15 14.19 -15.01
N CYS A 22 17.02 14.86 -14.74
CA CYS A 22 16.10 14.47 -13.67
C CYS A 22 15.48 13.10 -13.94
N ILE A 23 15.06 12.83 -15.17
CA ILE A 23 14.52 11.54 -15.60
C ILE A 23 15.58 10.43 -15.48
N ASP A 24 16.78 10.66 -15.97
CA ASP A 24 17.89 9.69 -15.89
C ASP A 24 18.27 9.38 -14.42
N MET A 25 18.24 10.39 -13.56
CA MET A 25 18.49 10.22 -12.12
C MET A 25 17.38 9.39 -11.45
N LEU A 26 16.11 9.68 -11.76
CA LEU A 26 14.96 8.93 -11.23
C LEU A 26 14.97 7.47 -11.72
N GLN A 27 15.32 7.23 -12.98
CA GLN A 27 15.46 5.87 -13.51
C GLN A 27 16.56 5.10 -12.79
N ARG A 28 17.74 5.70 -12.58
CA ARG A 28 18.84 5.08 -11.82
C ARG A 28 18.44 4.78 -10.37
N GLN A 29 17.75 5.70 -9.71
CA GLN A 29 17.26 5.47 -8.34
C GLN A 29 16.25 4.32 -8.30
N TYR A 30 15.36 4.25 -9.28
CA TYR A 30 14.40 3.15 -9.41
C TYR A 30 15.10 1.80 -9.66
N GLU A 31 16.09 1.74 -10.54
CA GLU A 31 16.90 0.55 -10.80
C GLU A 31 17.62 0.08 -9.54
N ILE A 32 18.32 0.98 -8.84
CA ILE A 32 19.01 0.67 -7.58
C ILE A 32 18.01 0.18 -6.51
N ALA A 33 16.89 0.87 -6.35
CA ALA A 33 15.86 0.46 -5.39
C ALA A 33 15.28 -0.91 -5.72
N THR A 34 15.12 -1.22 -7.02
CA THR A 34 14.61 -2.51 -7.49
C THR A 34 15.64 -3.63 -7.28
N GLU A 35 16.92 -3.37 -7.57
CA GLU A 35 18.01 -4.33 -7.33
C GLU A 35 18.21 -4.61 -5.85
N VAL A 36 18.23 -3.58 -5.00
CA VAL A 36 18.35 -3.73 -3.54
C VAL A 36 17.15 -4.46 -3.00
N SER A 37 15.94 -4.06 -3.38
CA SER A 37 14.71 -4.72 -2.91
C SER A 37 14.60 -6.17 -3.40
N SER A 38 14.96 -6.46 -4.65
CA SER A 38 14.92 -7.83 -5.18
C SER A 38 16.03 -8.69 -4.58
N GLY A 39 17.22 -8.15 -4.35
CA GLY A 39 18.35 -8.86 -3.71
C GLY A 39 18.08 -9.17 -2.24
N GLU A 40 17.54 -8.23 -1.50
CA GLU A 40 17.11 -8.43 -0.12
C GLU A 40 15.90 -9.38 -0.04
N LEU A 41 14.88 -9.17 -0.88
CA LEU A 41 13.72 -10.05 -0.96
C LEU A 41 14.11 -11.49 -1.34
N ALA A 42 15.04 -11.66 -2.28
CA ALA A 42 15.53 -12.98 -2.69
C ALA A 42 16.21 -13.72 -1.54
N LYS A 43 16.90 -13.03 -0.63
CA LYS A 43 17.46 -13.62 0.59
C LYS A 43 16.38 -14.14 1.55
N TYR A 44 15.24 -13.46 1.60
CA TYR A 44 14.10 -13.87 2.44
C TYR A 44 13.16 -14.87 1.75
N ILE A 45 13.09 -14.84 0.40
CA ILE A 45 12.23 -15.75 -0.40
C ILE A 45 12.94 -17.09 -0.68
N GLY A 46 14.26 -17.12 -0.56
CA GLY A 46 15.13 -18.26 -0.90
C GLY A 46 15.12 -19.43 0.07
N ASP A 47 14.11 -19.53 0.95
CA ASP A 47 13.97 -20.70 1.80
C ASP A 47 13.32 -21.86 1.04
N ALA A 48 13.90 -23.06 1.24
CA ALA A 48 13.59 -24.32 0.55
C ALA A 48 12.15 -24.83 0.72
N SER A 49 11.27 -24.08 1.41
CA SER A 49 9.89 -24.45 1.70
C SER A 49 8.90 -24.18 0.56
N GLY A 50 9.29 -23.41 -0.48
CA GLY A 50 8.39 -23.00 -1.56
C GLY A 50 7.30 -22.02 -1.12
N GLN A 51 7.35 -21.50 0.10
CA GLN A 51 6.43 -20.49 0.61
C GLN A 51 6.87 -19.10 0.16
N SER A 52 5.90 -18.24 -0.20
CA SER A 52 6.19 -16.82 -0.43
C SER A 52 6.60 -16.15 0.89
N GLY A 53 7.45 -15.09 0.82
CA GLY A 53 7.86 -14.32 2.01
C GLY A 53 6.67 -13.83 2.85
N ILE A 54 5.54 -13.48 2.21
CA ILE A 54 4.28 -13.12 2.88
C ILE A 54 3.71 -14.30 3.67
N GLN A 55 3.73 -15.51 3.10
CA GLN A 55 3.24 -16.71 3.79
C GLN A 55 4.15 -17.08 4.97
N ALA A 56 5.47 -17.01 4.77
CA ALA A 56 6.44 -17.24 5.83
C ALA A 56 6.27 -16.26 6.98
N TYR A 57 6.10 -14.96 6.67
CA TYR A 57 5.81 -13.93 7.66
C TYR A 57 4.54 -14.22 8.45
N ARG A 58 3.42 -14.48 7.78
CA ARG A 58 2.12 -14.78 8.42
C ARG A 58 2.18 -16.04 9.30
N SER A 59 2.93 -17.05 8.87
CA SER A 59 3.14 -18.26 9.64
C SER A 59 3.98 -18.02 10.89
N ALA A 60 5.02 -17.21 10.79
CA ALA A 60 5.89 -16.84 11.92
C ALA A 60 5.16 -15.97 12.95
N VAL A 61 4.32 -15.05 12.47
CA VAL A 61 3.53 -14.14 13.31
C VAL A 61 2.34 -14.85 13.97
N GLY A 62 1.80 -15.91 13.35
CA GLY A 62 0.64 -16.65 13.87
C GLY A 62 -0.70 -15.92 13.75
N VAL A 63 -0.70 -14.69 13.19
CA VAL A 63 -1.89 -13.91 12.90
C VAL A 63 -1.98 -13.71 11.39
N GLY A 64 -3.11 -14.02 10.82
CA GLY A 64 -3.29 -13.98 9.37
C GLY A 64 -4.74 -13.73 8.95
N PRO A 65 -5.07 -13.97 7.65
CA PRO A 65 -6.38 -13.62 7.09
C PRO A 65 -7.58 -14.17 7.84
N VAL A 66 -7.46 -15.36 8.45
CA VAL A 66 -8.56 -16.00 9.19
C VAL A 66 -8.97 -15.16 10.39
N GLN A 67 -8.01 -14.68 11.18
CA GLN A 67 -8.29 -13.86 12.35
C GLN A 67 -8.62 -12.41 11.94
N LEU A 68 -7.80 -11.83 11.05
CA LEU A 68 -7.89 -10.42 10.68
C LEU A 68 -9.18 -10.08 9.94
N ASN A 69 -9.68 -10.99 9.08
CA ASN A 69 -10.92 -10.76 8.34
C ASN A 69 -12.18 -10.72 9.23
N ASN A 70 -12.06 -11.18 10.48
CA ASN A 70 -13.12 -11.10 11.49
C ASN A 70 -13.09 -9.78 12.27
N VAL A 71 -12.06 -8.94 12.13
CA VAL A 71 -12.00 -7.63 12.76
C VAL A 71 -13.01 -6.70 12.09
N GLN A 72 -13.96 -6.21 12.90
CA GLN A 72 -15.05 -5.36 12.44
C GLN A 72 -14.84 -3.89 12.85
N PRO A 73 -15.36 -2.93 12.07
CA PRO A 73 -15.43 -1.52 12.47
C PRO A 73 -16.11 -1.34 13.83
N PRO A 74 -15.88 -0.25 14.54
CA PRO A 74 -14.93 0.81 14.26
C PRO A 74 -13.49 0.45 14.72
N ASN A 75 -12.53 1.32 14.40
CA ASN A 75 -11.13 1.23 14.87
C ASN A 75 -10.39 -0.05 14.43
N VAL A 76 -10.64 -0.49 13.21
CA VAL A 76 -10.08 -1.74 12.65
C VAL A 76 -8.55 -1.77 12.77
N ILE A 77 -7.85 -0.71 12.36
CA ILE A 77 -6.38 -0.66 12.37
C ILE A 77 -5.83 -0.74 13.80
N ARG A 78 -6.45 -0.06 14.76
CA ARG A 78 -6.03 -0.13 16.17
C ARG A 78 -6.22 -1.54 16.75
N LYS A 79 -7.35 -2.18 16.47
CA LYS A 79 -7.62 -3.57 16.88
C LYS A 79 -6.60 -4.54 16.29
N ILE A 80 -6.24 -4.36 15.00
CA ILE A 80 -5.19 -5.15 14.35
C ILE A 80 -3.84 -4.92 15.04
N TRP A 81 -3.49 -3.69 15.35
CA TRP A 81 -2.28 -3.35 16.07
C TRP A 81 -2.25 -4.01 17.46
N ASP A 82 -3.33 -3.93 18.23
CA ASP A 82 -3.43 -4.55 19.55
C ASP A 82 -3.17 -6.07 19.48
N MET A 83 -3.70 -6.75 18.44
CA MET A 83 -3.43 -8.16 18.20
C MET A 83 -1.93 -8.43 17.94
N HIS A 84 -1.24 -7.53 17.22
CA HIS A 84 0.17 -7.70 16.87
C HIS A 84 1.11 -7.35 18.05
N GLN A 85 0.74 -6.40 18.90
CA GLN A 85 1.52 -6.07 20.11
C GLN A 85 1.66 -7.23 21.08
N GLU A 86 0.63 -8.09 21.17
CA GLU A 86 0.60 -9.25 22.06
C GLU A 86 1.50 -10.39 21.60
N LEU A 87 2.04 -10.33 20.38
CA LEU A 87 2.92 -11.35 19.84
C LEU A 87 4.31 -11.32 20.47
N ASP A 88 4.83 -12.48 20.84
CA ASP A 88 6.11 -12.58 21.55
C ASP A 88 7.28 -11.92 20.81
N GLY A 89 7.27 -11.92 19.47
CA GLY A 89 8.26 -11.25 18.62
C GLY A 89 8.19 -9.73 18.63
N HIS A 90 7.11 -9.14 19.14
CA HIS A 90 6.91 -7.67 19.16
C HIS A 90 6.95 -7.12 20.59
N LYS A 91 6.72 -7.96 21.61
CA LYS A 91 6.79 -7.57 23.01
C LYS A 91 8.19 -7.04 23.37
N GLY A 92 8.23 -5.84 23.90
CA GLY A 92 9.48 -5.23 24.37
C GLY A 92 10.37 -4.57 23.31
N MET A 93 9.99 -4.60 22.04
CA MET A 93 10.76 -3.93 20.96
C MET A 93 10.57 -2.41 20.91
N GLY A 94 9.67 -1.83 21.71
CA GLY A 94 9.37 -0.40 21.66
C GLY A 94 8.72 0.05 20.35
N TYR A 95 8.14 -0.90 19.59
CA TYR A 95 7.40 -0.59 18.37
C TYR A 95 6.14 0.21 18.71
N ILE A 96 5.94 1.27 17.97
CA ILE A 96 4.69 2.06 17.98
C ILE A 96 3.89 1.76 16.70
N ILE A 97 2.62 2.12 16.72
CA ILE A 97 1.71 1.84 15.59
C ILE A 97 2.19 2.47 14.29
N GLU A 98 2.84 3.63 14.34
CA GLU A 98 3.39 4.31 13.17
C GLU A 98 4.53 3.50 12.52
N ASN A 99 5.37 2.85 13.33
CA ASN A 99 6.41 1.96 12.82
C ASN A 99 5.79 0.71 12.18
N PHE A 100 4.79 0.12 12.83
CA PHE A 100 4.08 -1.06 12.31
C PHE A 100 3.41 -0.78 10.98
N LEU A 101 2.79 0.39 10.83
CA LEU A 101 2.11 0.81 9.60
C LEU A 101 3.08 1.38 8.55
N GLY A 102 4.36 1.55 8.87
CA GLY A 102 5.35 2.13 7.98
C GLY A 102 5.08 3.61 7.65
N ILE A 103 4.47 4.36 8.57
CA ILE A 103 4.12 5.78 8.39
C ILE A 103 4.96 6.73 9.25
N SER A 104 6.02 6.24 9.86
CA SER A 104 7.07 7.06 10.48
C SER A 104 7.68 8.02 9.46
N PRO A 105 8.51 9.00 9.87
CA PRO A 105 9.17 9.90 8.93
C PRO A 105 9.77 9.15 7.74
N HIS A 106 9.58 9.70 6.54
CA HIS A 106 9.94 9.02 5.29
C HIS A 106 11.42 8.60 5.32
N PRO A 107 11.74 7.30 5.14
CA PRO A 107 13.09 6.78 5.40
C PRO A 107 14.18 7.38 4.49
N ILE A 108 13.80 7.81 3.27
CA ILE A 108 14.73 8.42 2.30
C ILE A 108 14.83 9.93 2.50
N TYR A 109 13.69 10.60 2.75
CA TYR A 109 13.65 12.05 2.79
C TYR A 109 13.78 12.65 4.19
N GLY A 110 13.71 11.83 5.25
CA GLY A 110 13.81 12.27 6.65
C GLY A 110 12.71 13.25 7.08
N ARG A 111 11.59 13.32 6.33
CA ARG A 111 10.44 14.19 6.58
C ARG A 111 9.20 13.41 6.95
N GLU A 112 8.23 14.08 7.51
CA GLU A 112 6.90 13.53 7.66
C GLU A 112 6.32 13.07 6.31
N MET A 113 5.66 11.93 6.31
CA MET A 113 4.98 11.41 5.13
C MET A 113 3.73 12.22 4.82
N HIS A 114 3.50 12.51 3.55
CA HIS A 114 2.26 13.11 3.09
C HIS A 114 1.09 12.13 3.23
N GLN A 115 -0.14 12.65 3.24
CA GLN A 115 -1.35 11.83 3.37
C GLN A 115 -1.40 10.67 2.36
N HIS A 116 -1.12 10.94 1.10
CA HIS A 116 -1.11 9.93 0.05
C HIS A 116 -0.07 8.83 0.26
N GLU A 117 1.11 9.17 0.82
CA GLU A 117 2.16 8.20 1.16
C GLU A 117 1.72 7.32 2.34
N LYS A 118 1.10 7.92 3.37
CA LYS A 118 0.56 7.18 4.53
C LYS A 118 -0.53 6.20 4.09
N VAL A 119 -1.47 6.64 3.22
CA VAL A 119 -2.52 5.76 2.67
C VAL A 119 -1.90 4.57 1.93
N THR A 120 -0.94 4.81 1.03
CA THR A 120 -0.25 3.76 0.27
C THR A 120 0.47 2.78 1.19
N SER A 121 1.21 3.28 2.18
CA SER A 121 1.94 2.44 3.13
C SER A 121 1.01 1.53 3.92
N ILE A 122 -0.04 2.08 4.53
CA ILE A 122 -1.00 1.31 5.32
C ILE A 122 -1.71 0.28 4.45
N TYR A 123 -2.11 0.64 3.22
CA TYR A 123 -2.76 -0.28 2.28
C TYR A 123 -1.88 -1.51 2.01
N ASN A 124 -0.59 -1.30 1.76
CA ASN A 124 0.37 -2.37 1.53
C ASN A 124 0.59 -3.23 2.78
N VAL A 125 0.68 -2.61 3.96
CA VAL A 125 0.78 -3.34 5.23
C VAL A 125 -0.44 -4.23 5.44
N LEU A 126 -1.66 -3.72 5.23
CA LEU A 126 -2.90 -4.51 5.36
C LEU A 126 -2.90 -5.72 4.40
N ASN A 127 -2.39 -5.55 3.18
CA ASN A 127 -2.23 -6.66 2.24
C ASN A 127 -1.21 -7.69 2.75
N VAL A 128 -0.06 -7.26 3.26
CA VAL A 128 1.01 -8.15 3.76
C VAL A 128 0.55 -8.95 4.97
N ILE A 129 -0.05 -8.31 5.97
CA ILE A 129 -0.52 -9.00 7.17
C ILE A 129 -1.75 -9.88 6.92
N GLY A 130 -2.53 -9.59 5.88
CA GLY A 130 -3.68 -10.40 5.45
C GLY A 130 -5.04 -9.89 5.88
N TYR A 131 -5.21 -8.60 6.16
CA TYR A 131 -6.53 -8.00 6.33
C TYR A 131 -7.15 -7.71 4.98
N LYS A 132 -8.27 -8.42 4.66
CA LYS A 132 -8.94 -8.33 3.34
C LYS A 132 -7.92 -8.34 2.19
N PRO A 133 -7.00 -9.32 2.14
CA PRO A 133 -5.89 -9.28 1.21
C PRO A 133 -6.38 -9.43 -0.22
N ASP A 134 -5.71 -8.77 -1.15
CA ASP A 134 -5.95 -8.95 -2.57
C ASP A 134 -5.62 -10.39 -2.97
N SER A 135 -6.43 -10.99 -3.83
CA SER A 135 -6.29 -12.39 -4.18
C SER A 135 -5.01 -12.65 -5.00
N SER A 136 -4.29 -13.73 -4.65
CA SER A 136 -3.20 -14.25 -5.47
C SER A 136 -2.03 -13.26 -5.68
N LEU A 137 -1.60 -12.53 -4.65
CA LEU A 137 -0.46 -11.60 -4.67
C LEU A 137 0.87 -12.22 -5.15
N ASN A 138 0.97 -13.54 -5.21
CA ASN A 138 2.13 -14.27 -5.73
C ASN A 138 2.23 -14.26 -7.27
N LYS A 139 1.23 -13.73 -7.98
CA LYS A 139 1.24 -13.60 -9.45
C LYS A 139 1.53 -12.14 -9.82
N GLU A 140 2.47 -11.93 -10.73
CA GLU A 140 2.95 -10.61 -11.14
C GLU A 140 1.82 -9.62 -11.49
N HIS A 141 0.87 -10.04 -12.33
CA HIS A 141 -0.27 -9.19 -12.72
C HIS A 141 -1.19 -8.81 -11.54
N ARG A 142 -1.24 -9.62 -10.47
CA ARG A 142 -2.00 -9.33 -9.26
C ARG A 142 -1.26 -8.36 -8.33
N HIS A 143 0.07 -8.42 -8.36
CA HIS A 143 0.90 -7.45 -7.66
C HIS A 143 0.73 -6.04 -8.25
N ILE A 144 0.70 -5.94 -9.58
CA ILE A 144 0.40 -4.69 -10.29
C ILE A 144 -0.99 -4.16 -9.91
N ALA A 145 -2.02 -5.03 -9.85
CA ALA A 145 -3.35 -4.64 -9.44
C ALA A 145 -3.37 -4.08 -8.00
N ALA A 146 -2.70 -4.74 -7.07
CA ALA A 146 -2.62 -4.27 -5.68
C ALA A 146 -1.92 -2.90 -5.54
N ILE A 147 -0.88 -2.64 -6.34
CA ILE A 147 -0.22 -1.33 -6.42
C ILE A 147 -1.20 -0.28 -6.97
N SER A 148 -1.96 -0.64 -8.01
CA SER A 148 -2.96 0.25 -8.60
C SER A 148 -4.07 0.60 -7.60
N ASP A 149 -4.55 -0.37 -6.84
CA ASP A 149 -5.56 -0.16 -5.81
C ASP A 149 -5.05 0.75 -4.68
N ALA A 150 -3.82 0.56 -4.22
CA ALA A 150 -3.19 1.44 -3.26
C ALA A 150 -3.08 2.89 -3.79
N ALA A 151 -2.73 3.05 -5.08
CA ALA A 151 -2.68 4.35 -5.74
C ALA A 151 -4.07 5.00 -5.87
N HIS A 152 -5.10 4.22 -6.23
CA HIS A 152 -6.49 4.70 -6.27
C HIS A 152 -6.96 5.18 -4.91
N ALA A 153 -6.74 4.40 -3.85
CA ALA A 153 -7.05 4.81 -2.48
C ALA A 153 -6.32 6.11 -2.10
N SER A 154 -5.04 6.21 -2.48
CA SER A 154 -4.19 7.37 -2.22
C SER A 154 -4.72 8.65 -2.87
N VAL A 155 -5.04 8.59 -4.16
CA VAL A 155 -5.61 9.74 -4.91
C VAL A 155 -7.00 10.09 -4.40
N ALA A 156 -7.85 9.09 -4.17
CA ALA A 156 -9.21 9.29 -3.69
C ALA A 156 -9.28 9.91 -2.29
N SER A 157 -8.20 9.85 -1.50
CA SER A 157 -8.13 10.51 -0.19
C SER A 157 -8.26 12.05 -0.25
N HIS A 158 -8.15 12.63 -1.43
CA HIS A 158 -8.37 14.05 -1.70
C HIS A 158 -9.73 14.36 -2.32
N ALA A 159 -10.57 13.36 -2.54
CA ALA A 159 -11.93 13.52 -3.07
C ALA A 159 -12.96 13.64 -1.93
N HIS A 160 -14.19 14.00 -2.27
CA HIS A 160 -15.30 13.99 -1.30
C HIS A 160 -15.92 12.60 -1.15
N ILE A 161 -15.94 11.84 -2.24
CA ILE A 161 -16.60 10.53 -2.33
C ILE A 161 -15.75 9.57 -3.13
N LEU A 162 -15.67 8.34 -2.65
CA LEU A 162 -15.10 7.19 -3.36
C LEU A 162 -16.17 6.12 -3.50
N LEU A 163 -16.39 5.65 -4.72
CA LEU A 163 -17.29 4.55 -5.04
C LEU A 163 -16.51 3.37 -5.57
N SER A 164 -16.77 2.17 -5.06
CA SER A 164 -16.16 0.94 -5.58
C SER A 164 -17.10 -0.26 -5.43
N ALA A 165 -17.01 -1.19 -6.35
CA ALA A 165 -17.70 -2.49 -6.26
C ALA A 165 -16.83 -3.58 -5.62
N ASP A 166 -15.57 -3.29 -5.30
CA ASP A 166 -14.67 -4.23 -4.63
C ASP A 166 -14.80 -4.11 -3.11
N THR A 167 -15.41 -5.12 -2.51
CA THR A 167 -15.65 -5.18 -1.05
C THR A 167 -14.33 -5.18 -0.26
N ALA A 168 -13.30 -5.89 -0.71
CA ALA A 168 -12.02 -5.96 0.00
C ALA A 168 -11.31 -4.60 -0.04
N PHE A 169 -11.31 -3.94 -1.19
CA PHE A 169 -10.81 -2.58 -1.37
C PHE A 169 -11.55 -1.59 -0.45
N VAL A 170 -12.89 -1.58 -0.50
CA VAL A 170 -13.72 -0.69 0.34
C VAL A 170 -13.44 -0.88 1.82
N CYS A 171 -13.37 -2.13 2.31
CA CYS A 171 -13.05 -2.41 3.72
C CYS A 171 -11.68 -1.86 4.13
N LYS A 172 -10.65 -2.05 3.29
CA LYS A 172 -9.31 -1.51 3.56
C LYS A 172 -9.31 0.01 3.58
N VAL A 173 -9.91 0.64 2.57
CA VAL A 173 -9.92 2.10 2.45
C VAL A 173 -10.70 2.75 3.60
N ARG A 174 -11.86 2.20 3.98
CA ARG A 174 -12.62 2.68 5.16
C ARG A 174 -11.77 2.63 6.43
N ALA A 175 -11.08 1.53 6.68
CA ALA A 175 -10.20 1.37 7.84
C ALA A 175 -9.04 2.37 7.84
N ILE A 176 -8.44 2.62 6.68
CA ILE A 176 -7.34 3.58 6.51
C ILE A 176 -7.82 5.01 6.73
N TYR A 177 -8.96 5.37 6.11
CA TYR A 177 -9.49 6.74 6.20
C TYR A 177 -9.99 7.06 7.61
N GLU A 178 -10.62 6.09 8.29
CA GLU A 178 -10.96 6.21 9.71
C GLU A 178 -9.71 6.46 10.56
N PHE A 179 -8.66 5.68 10.37
CA PHE A 179 -7.43 5.80 11.16
C PHE A 179 -6.68 7.12 10.94
N LEU A 180 -6.66 7.61 9.68
CA LEU A 180 -5.98 8.85 9.30
C LEU A 180 -6.89 10.09 9.38
N GLU A 181 -8.15 9.93 9.84
CA GLU A 181 -9.14 11.00 9.94
C GLU A 181 -9.41 11.70 8.59
N ILE A 182 -9.38 10.93 7.48
CA ILE A 182 -9.65 11.44 6.14
C ILE A 182 -11.16 11.57 5.92
N PRO A 183 -11.67 12.74 5.54
CA PRO A 183 -13.11 13.01 5.47
C PRO A 183 -13.81 12.40 4.26
N THR A 184 -13.09 11.80 3.34
CA THR A 184 -13.65 11.18 2.13
C THR A 184 -14.62 10.06 2.49
N LYS A 185 -15.86 10.14 2.03
CA LYS A 185 -16.85 9.09 2.20
C LYS A 185 -16.62 7.94 1.23
N VAL A 186 -16.65 6.72 1.73
CA VAL A 186 -16.36 5.51 0.93
C VAL A 186 -17.59 4.63 0.87
N TYR A 187 -18.10 4.40 -0.33
CA TYR A 187 -19.31 3.62 -0.56
C TYR A 187 -19.04 2.35 -1.34
N LEU A 188 -19.64 1.25 -0.89
CA LEU A 188 -19.70 0.02 -1.65
C LEU A 188 -20.89 0.08 -2.62
N VAL A 189 -20.61 -0.15 -3.90
CA VAL A 189 -21.62 -0.19 -4.96
C VAL A 189 -21.88 -1.64 -5.34
N THR A 190 -23.12 -2.08 -5.27
CA THR A 190 -23.53 -3.42 -5.72
C THR A 190 -24.58 -3.32 -6.82
N PHE A 191 -24.46 -4.22 -7.79
CA PHE A 191 -25.42 -4.34 -8.89
C PHE A 191 -26.24 -5.62 -8.67
N LYS A 192 -27.52 -5.45 -8.42
CA LYS A 192 -28.44 -6.58 -8.18
C LYS A 192 -29.78 -6.32 -8.85
N ASP A 193 -30.29 -7.29 -9.60
CA ASP A 193 -31.58 -7.24 -10.29
C ASP A 193 -31.79 -5.99 -11.17
N GLY A 194 -30.72 -5.53 -11.84
CA GLY A 194 -30.74 -4.34 -12.68
C GLY A 194 -30.78 -3.01 -11.91
N GLN A 195 -30.62 -3.05 -10.61
CA GLN A 195 -30.57 -1.87 -9.73
C GLN A 195 -29.18 -1.68 -9.13
N ILE A 196 -28.85 -0.41 -8.83
CA ILE A 196 -27.63 -0.01 -8.15
C ILE A 196 -27.95 0.22 -6.68
N TRP A 197 -27.24 -0.48 -5.80
CA TRP A 197 -27.30 -0.28 -4.36
C TRP A 197 -26.02 0.36 -3.88
N VAL A 198 -26.12 1.33 -2.99
CA VAL A 198 -24.99 2.06 -2.42
C VAL A 198 -25.05 1.95 -0.91
N GLU A 199 -23.97 1.43 -0.31
CA GLU A 199 -23.85 1.22 1.13
C GLU A 199 -22.66 2.03 1.66
N GLU A 200 -22.89 2.81 2.73
CA GLU A 200 -21.86 3.57 3.45
C GLU A 200 -21.15 2.68 4.48
#